data_6637f88f7aeb6e23b12e43a57f4d9bdf
#
_entry.id   6637f88f7aeb6e23b12e43a57f4d9bdf
#
_cell.length_a   1.000
_cell.length_b   1.000
_cell.length_c   1.000
_cell.angle_alpha   90.00
_cell.angle_beta   90.00
_cell.angle_gamma   90.00
#
_symmetry.space_group_name_H-M   'P 1'
#
loop_
_entity.id
_entity.type
_entity.pdbx_description
1 polymer ?
#
loop_
_entity_poly.entity_id
_entity_poly.type
_entity_poly.pdbx_seq_one_letter_code
_entity_poly.pdbx_strand_id
1 'polypeptide(L)'
;LRVKLEKKAYEIAKQYHKTRYYKAAIASFNNFIAEYPGSPFREAAYYYRYDSAYQLAINSFEVLMQERLENAREFYNSYNKYYPEGEFTQDSETSMMEIDKRLENF
;
A
#
# COMPACT_ATOMS: atom_id res chain seq x y z
N LEU A 1 -6.40 7.24 -25.05
CA LEU A 1 -5.93 5.85 -24.94
C LEU A 1 -5.08 5.61 -23.71
N ARG A 2 -4.10 6.49 -23.46
CA ARG A 2 -3.24 6.39 -22.28
C ARG A 2 -4.03 6.50 -20.98
N VAL A 3 -4.98 7.42 -20.91
CA VAL A 3 -5.83 7.64 -19.73
C VAL A 3 -6.66 6.39 -19.43
N LYS A 4 -7.17 5.72 -20.46
CA LYS A 4 -7.95 4.50 -20.27
C LYS A 4 -7.09 3.34 -19.77
N LEU A 5 -5.87 3.19 -20.27
CA LEU A 5 -4.93 2.17 -19.81
C LEU A 5 -4.51 2.42 -18.38
N GLU A 6 -4.22 3.65 -18.05
CA GLU A 6 -3.85 4.09 -16.72
C GLU A 6 -4.95 3.78 -15.71
N LYS A 7 -6.18 4.18 -16.02
CA LYS A 7 -7.34 3.91 -15.16
C LYS A 7 -7.58 2.42 -15.00
N LYS A 8 -7.47 1.65 -16.08
CA LYS A 8 -7.67 0.21 -16.05
C LYS A 8 -6.61 -0.47 -15.17
N ALA A 9 -5.36 -0.08 -15.31
CA ALA A 9 -4.27 -0.63 -14.50
C ALA A 9 -4.52 -0.36 -13.01
N TYR A 10 -4.93 0.87 -12.68
CA TYR A 10 -5.26 1.22 -11.30
C TYR A 10 -6.45 0.40 -10.78
N GLU A 11 -7.50 0.26 -11.55
CA GLU A 11 -8.69 -0.48 -11.14
C GLU A 11 -8.40 -1.97 -10.93
N ILE A 12 -7.53 -2.56 -11.75
CA ILE A 12 -7.11 -3.95 -11.58
C ILE A 12 -6.37 -4.11 -10.25
N ALA A 13 -5.42 -3.23 -9.97
CA ALA A 13 -4.67 -3.27 -8.71
C ALA A 13 -5.60 -3.09 -7.52
N LYS A 14 -6.53 -2.15 -7.61
CA LYS A 14 -7.50 -1.91 -6.54
C LYS A 14 -8.44 -3.08 -6.33
N GLN A 15 -8.79 -3.79 -7.40
CA GLN A 15 -9.63 -4.98 -7.30
C GLN A 15 -8.92 -6.09 -6.52
N TYR A 16 -7.61 -6.28 -6.75
CA TYR A 16 -6.84 -7.23 -5.95
C TYR A 16 -6.87 -6.87 -4.46
N HIS A 17 -6.74 -5.60 -4.15
CA HIS A 17 -6.83 -5.14 -2.76
C HIS A 17 -8.20 -5.44 -2.18
N LYS A 18 -9.25 -5.13 -2.91
CA LYS A 18 -10.64 -5.32 -2.46
C LYS A 18 -10.96 -6.80 -2.22
N THR A 19 -10.44 -7.68 -3.06
CA THR A 19 -10.68 -9.12 -2.95
C THR A 19 -9.66 -9.84 -2.07
N ARG A 20 -8.81 -9.08 -1.38
CA ARG A 20 -7.83 -9.58 -0.41
C ARG A 20 -6.69 -10.40 -1.02
N TYR A 21 -6.40 -10.19 -2.29
CA TYR A 21 -5.21 -10.75 -2.92
C TYR A 21 -4.06 -9.75 -2.75
N TYR A 22 -3.59 -9.60 -1.50
CA TYR A 22 -2.70 -8.50 -1.14
C TYR A 22 -1.33 -8.56 -1.82
N LYS A 23 -0.76 -9.75 -1.99
CA LYS A 23 0.52 -9.86 -2.71
C LYS A 23 0.39 -9.40 -4.17
N ALA A 24 -0.70 -9.81 -4.83
CA ALA A 24 -0.97 -9.39 -6.20
C ALA A 24 -1.24 -7.89 -6.25
N ALA A 25 -1.95 -7.36 -5.26
CA ALA A 25 -2.22 -5.92 -5.17
C ALA A 25 -0.91 -5.13 -5.06
N ILE A 26 0.00 -5.55 -4.17
CA ILE A 26 1.29 -4.88 -4.00
C ILE A 26 2.07 -4.87 -5.31
N ALA A 27 2.17 -6.01 -5.98
CA ALA A 27 2.88 -6.10 -7.26
C ALA A 27 2.25 -5.20 -8.32
N SER A 28 0.91 -5.18 -8.39
CA SER A 28 0.19 -4.37 -9.37
C SER A 28 0.35 -2.88 -9.11
N PHE A 29 0.30 -2.46 -7.83
CA PHE A 29 0.52 -1.06 -7.48
C PHE A 29 1.97 -0.64 -7.72
N ASN A 30 2.95 -1.52 -7.45
CA ASN A 30 4.34 -1.24 -7.77
C ASN A 30 4.51 -0.96 -9.26
N ASN A 31 3.93 -1.80 -10.11
CA ASN A 31 3.98 -1.62 -11.56
C ASN A 31 3.28 -0.35 -11.99
N PHE A 32 2.12 -0.06 -11.40
CA PHE A 32 1.36 1.14 -11.72
C PHE A 32 2.15 2.41 -11.40
N ILE A 33 2.75 2.46 -10.22
CA ILE A 33 3.53 3.63 -9.78
C ILE A 33 4.74 3.85 -10.70
N ALA A 34 5.41 2.77 -11.10
CA ALA A 34 6.57 2.85 -11.98
C ALA A 34 6.18 3.30 -13.39
N GLU A 35 5.05 2.82 -13.89
CA GLU A 35 4.63 3.06 -15.28
C GLU A 35 3.91 4.39 -15.46
N TYR A 36 3.17 4.84 -14.46
CA TYR A 36 2.35 6.06 -14.57
C TYR A 36 2.69 7.08 -13.49
N PRO A 37 3.91 7.60 -13.43
CA PRO A 37 4.34 8.50 -12.35
C PRO A 37 3.59 9.83 -12.30
N GLY A 38 2.92 10.22 -13.39
CA GLY A 38 2.13 11.46 -13.43
C GLY A 38 0.64 11.25 -13.26
N SER A 39 0.22 10.06 -12.86
CA SER A 39 -1.20 9.73 -12.78
C SER A 39 -1.92 10.47 -11.65
N PRO A 40 -3.19 10.90 -11.86
CA PRO A 40 -4.01 11.40 -10.77
C PRO A 40 -4.34 10.33 -9.73
N PHE A 41 -4.12 9.05 -10.05
CA PHE A 41 -4.32 7.94 -9.11
C PHE A 41 -3.05 7.60 -8.32
N ARG A 42 -1.98 8.37 -8.49
CA ARG A 42 -0.69 8.07 -7.87
C ARG A 42 -0.77 8.05 -6.35
N GLU A 43 -1.39 9.05 -5.75
CA GLU A 43 -1.54 9.10 -4.30
C GLU A 43 -2.30 7.89 -3.77
N ALA A 44 -3.43 7.57 -4.36
CA ALA A 44 -4.23 6.41 -3.97
C ALA A 44 -3.44 5.12 -4.15
N ALA A 45 -2.63 5.01 -5.21
CA ALA A 45 -1.81 3.84 -5.45
C ALA A 45 -0.76 3.64 -4.34
N TYR A 46 -0.12 4.72 -3.91
CA TYR A 46 0.82 4.66 -2.79
C TYR A 46 0.12 4.21 -1.50
N TYR A 47 -1.04 4.75 -1.23
CA TYR A 47 -1.79 4.39 -0.03
C TYR A 47 -2.25 2.93 -0.07
N TYR A 48 -2.88 2.50 -1.17
CA TYR A 48 -3.39 1.14 -1.24
C TYR A 48 -2.27 0.10 -1.32
N ARG A 49 -1.11 0.47 -1.84
CA ARG A 49 0.08 -0.39 -1.76
C ARG A 49 0.48 -0.60 -0.31
N TYR A 50 0.53 0.48 0.44
CA TYR A 50 0.81 0.42 1.87
C TYR A 50 -0.26 -0.39 2.61
N ASP A 51 -1.54 -0.10 2.38
CA ASP A 51 -2.62 -0.79 3.07
C ASP A 51 -2.63 -2.28 2.74
N SER A 52 -2.33 -2.64 1.50
CA SER A 52 -2.22 -4.05 1.11
C SER A 52 -1.10 -4.74 1.88
N ALA A 53 0.04 -4.08 2.04
CA ALA A 53 1.15 -4.61 2.82
C ALA A 53 0.79 -4.73 4.30
N TYR A 54 0.08 -3.75 4.84
CA TYR A 54 -0.41 -3.77 6.21
C TYR A 54 -1.36 -4.95 6.44
N GLN A 55 -2.36 -5.11 5.58
CA GLN A 55 -3.32 -6.20 5.71
C GLN A 55 -2.64 -7.56 5.57
N LEU A 56 -1.70 -7.68 4.65
CA LEU A 56 -0.92 -8.90 4.50
C LEU A 56 -0.15 -9.23 5.77
N ALA A 57 0.46 -8.23 6.38
CA ALA A 57 1.29 -8.41 7.57
C ALA A 57 0.46 -8.87 8.77
N ILE A 58 -0.66 -8.19 9.05
CA ILE A 58 -1.46 -8.53 10.24
C ILE A 58 -2.20 -9.86 10.12
N ASN A 59 -2.33 -10.38 8.89
CA ASN A 59 -2.95 -11.68 8.64
C ASN A 59 -1.93 -12.78 8.38
N SER A 60 -0.65 -12.50 8.61
CA SER A 60 0.43 -13.48 8.41
C SER A 60 0.68 -14.30 9.66
N PHE A 61 1.25 -15.48 9.46
CA PHE A 61 1.79 -16.24 10.58
C PHE A 61 2.93 -15.46 11.23
N GLU A 62 3.12 -15.66 12.53
CA GLU A 62 4.09 -14.91 13.33
C GLU A 62 5.50 -14.93 12.73
N VAL A 63 5.90 -16.06 12.17
CA VAL A 63 7.24 -16.21 11.59
C VAL A 63 7.51 -15.24 10.44
N LEU A 64 6.46 -14.80 9.73
CA LEU A 64 6.58 -13.86 8.61
C LEU A 64 6.17 -12.44 8.99
N MET A 65 5.56 -12.27 10.15
CA MET A 65 4.91 -11.01 10.50
C MET A 65 5.89 -9.86 10.64
N GLN A 66 7.01 -10.07 11.31
CA GLN A 66 7.98 -9.00 11.52
C GLN A 66 8.47 -8.41 10.20
N GLU A 67 8.91 -9.25 9.27
CA GLU A 67 9.40 -8.82 7.97
C GLU A 67 8.31 -8.06 7.20
N ARG A 68 7.09 -8.57 7.22
CA ARG A 68 5.98 -7.97 6.49
C ARG A 68 5.53 -6.65 7.12
N LEU A 69 5.58 -6.53 8.44
CA LEU A 69 5.30 -5.26 9.12
C LEU A 69 6.35 -4.21 8.77
N GLU A 70 7.62 -4.59 8.73
CA GLU A 70 8.69 -3.68 8.36
C GLU A 70 8.57 -3.23 6.90
N ASN A 71 8.16 -4.13 6.01
CA ASN A 71 7.91 -3.80 4.63
C ASN A 71 6.75 -2.80 4.50
N ALA A 72 5.68 -3.01 5.27
CA ALA A 72 4.57 -2.06 5.29
C ALA A 72 5.01 -0.69 5.79
N ARG A 73 5.89 -0.65 6.79
CA ARG A 73 6.45 0.62 7.28
C ARG A 73 7.20 1.36 6.18
N GLU A 74 7.97 0.65 5.37
CA GLU A 74 8.68 1.28 4.25
C GLU A 74 7.72 1.89 3.25
N PHE A 75 6.61 1.21 2.95
CA PHE A 75 5.59 1.75 2.06
C PHE A 75 4.87 2.94 2.69
N TYR A 76 4.64 2.91 4.00
CA TYR A 76 4.10 4.06 4.71
C TYR A 76 5.03 5.26 4.57
N ASN A 77 6.33 5.05 4.77
CA ASN A 77 7.31 6.12 4.65
C ASN A 77 7.32 6.73 3.24
N SER A 78 7.17 5.89 2.22
CA SER A 78 7.08 6.36 0.84
C SER A 78 5.83 7.22 0.61
N TYR A 79 4.68 6.77 1.11
CA TYR A 79 3.46 7.56 1.02
C TYR A 79 3.61 8.89 1.74
N ASN A 80 4.09 8.86 2.97
CA ASN A 80 4.22 10.07 3.79
C ASN A 80 5.25 11.06 3.22
N LYS A 81 6.28 10.55 2.55
CA LYS A 81 7.29 11.39 1.91
C LYS A 81 6.69 12.27 0.81
N TYR A 82 5.83 11.70 -0.02
CA TYR A 82 5.26 12.41 -1.15
C TYR A 82 3.92 13.07 -0.85
N TYR A 83 3.21 12.60 0.16
CA TYR A 83 1.87 13.08 0.51
C TYR A 83 1.72 13.27 2.01
N PRO A 84 2.54 14.17 2.64
CA PRO A 84 2.52 14.33 4.10
C PRO A 84 1.20 14.87 4.65
N GLU A 85 0.40 15.52 3.81
CA GLU A 85 -0.92 16.03 4.16
C GLU A 85 -1.94 15.61 3.13
N GLY A 86 -1.87 14.36 2.69
CA GLY A 86 -2.73 13.83 1.66
C GLY A 86 -4.07 13.34 2.17
N GLU A 87 -4.90 12.92 1.24
CA GLU A 87 -6.24 12.42 1.51
C GLU A 87 -6.25 11.22 2.45
N PHE A 88 -5.24 10.35 2.37
CA PHE A 88 -5.17 9.11 3.15
C PHE A 88 -4.22 9.20 4.34
N THR A 89 -3.70 10.38 4.65
CA THR A 89 -2.72 10.56 5.71
C THR A 89 -3.25 10.09 7.07
N GLN A 90 -4.45 10.50 7.43
CA GLN A 90 -5.02 10.12 8.72
C GLN A 90 -5.24 8.61 8.83
N ASP A 91 -5.77 7.99 7.78
CA ASP A 91 -6.02 6.55 7.78
C ASP A 91 -4.70 5.78 7.86
N SER A 92 -3.68 6.23 7.13
CA SER A 92 -2.39 5.57 7.14
C SER A 92 -1.68 5.71 8.48
N GLU A 93 -1.80 6.85 9.13
CA GLU A 93 -1.23 7.05 10.47
C GLU A 93 -1.89 6.15 11.49
N THR A 94 -3.21 5.99 11.41
CA THR A 94 -3.97 5.13 12.32
C THR A 94 -3.50 3.67 12.21
N SER A 95 -3.39 3.15 11.00
CA SER A 95 -2.91 1.78 10.81
C SER A 95 -1.43 1.63 11.14
N MET A 96 -0.63 2.69 10.93
CA MET A 96 0.80 2.65 11.28
C MET A 96 1.00 2.53 12.80
N MET A 97 0.11 3.10 13.59
CA MET A 97 0.14 2.92 15.05
C MET A 97 0.02 1.45 15.43
N GLU A 98 -0.81 0.69 14.73
CA GLU A 98 -0.95 -0.74 14.96
C GLU A 98 0.32 -1.50 14.56
N ILE A 99 0.95 -1.09 13.46
CA ILE A 99 2.22 -1.70 13.02
C ILE A 99 3.29 -1.49 14.09
N ASP A 100 3.44 -0.27 14.57
CA ASP A 100 4.43 0.06 15.60
C ASP A 100 4.20 -0.75 16.88
N LYS A 101 2.94 -0.86 17.28
CA LYS A 101 2.57 -1.63 18.46
C LYS A 101 2.92 -3.10 18.31
N ARG A 102 2.65 -3.68 17.15
CA ARG A 102 2.97 -5.09 16.89
C ARG A 102 4.47 -5.33 16.81
N LEU A 103 5.22 -4.38 16.24
CA LEU A 103 6.67 -4.51 16.13
C LEU A 103 7.37 -4.46 17.49
N GLU A 104 6.74 -3.86 18.50
CA GLU A 104 7.29 -3.85 19.86
C GLU A 104 7.42 -5.28 20.42
N ASN A 105 6.65 -6.23 19.90
CA ASN A 105 6.67 -7.63 20.37
C ASN A 105 7.76 -8.46 19.70
N PHE A 106 8.54 -7.87 18.84
CA PHE A 106 9.67 -8.50 18.19
C PHE A 106 10.99 -7.82 18.61
#